data_07b1f566308efe06317a6a0f3e156cf5
#
_entry.id   07b1f566308efe06317a6a0f3e156cf5
#
_cell.length_a   1.000
_cell.length_b   1.000
_cell.length_c   1.000
_cell.angle_alpha   90.00
_cell.angle_beta   90.00
_cell.angle_gamma   90.00
#
_symmetry.space_group_name_H-M   'P 1'
#
loop_
_entity.id
_entity.type
_entity.pdbx_description
1 polymer ?
#
loop_
_entity_poly.entity_id
_entity_poly.type
_entity_poly.pdbx_seq_one_letter_code
_entity_poly.pdbx_strand_id
1 'polypeptide(L)'
;PKDEVQFIHDADTEAKKAELFGKVRSGAVRVLMGSTQKMGAGTNVQTRLCALHHLDCPWRPADIAQRNGRMVRQGNMNKEVSIFIYITEATFDAYSYQLVENKQKFISQIMTSKSPARSCEDLDEAALSYAEVKALAAGNPMIKEKMDLDIQVARLRTLKAAYNSQHYRLEDAVTGIFLREIRGTECRIQAFEKDMQTAKDSQSYDKDGKLVFSIELDGTSYDKREDAGKALLGLVGAAVRADHPVLVGHYAGFEVTVAYVPLSKVFVAHLVGQATHTTELGSDAAGNMVRLQNVVAALPQEVSGLRNNLQQLRVQLDSAKEELQQPFLQEKELNDKS
;
A
#
# COMPACT_ATOMS: atom_id res chain seq x y z
N PRO A 1 8.18 -56.76 19.85
CA PRO A 1 6.85 -57.32 20.01
C PRO A 1 5.79 -56.41 19.39
N LYS A 2 4.71 -56.96 18.90
CA LYS A 2 3.64 -56.20 18.21
C LYS A 2 3.04 -55.11 19.12
N ASP A 3 3.05 -55.28 20.41
CA ASP A 3 2.47 -54.34 21.38
C ASP A 3 3.33 -53.09 21.62
N GLU A 4 4.59 -53.12 21.23
CA GLU A 4 5.51 -51.97 21.33
C GLU A 4 5.40 -50.98 20.17
N VAL A 5 4.68 -51.35 19.08
CA VAL A 5 4.48 -50.55 17.88
C VAL A 5 3.01 -50.20 17.77
N GLN A 6 2.68 -48.92 17.74
CA GLN A 6 1.31 -48.45 17.70
C GLN A 6 1.12 -47.35 16.65
N PHE A 7 -0.09 -47.26 16.10
CA PHE A 7 -0.49 -46.25 15.14
C PHE A 7 -1.45 -45.24 15.81
N ILE A 8 -1.19 -43.95 15.64
CA ILE A 8 -2.07 -42.91 16.16
C ILE A 8 -3.48 -42.99 15.55
N HIS A 9 -3.60 -43.59 14.35
CA HIS A 9 -4.86 -43.76 13.65
C HIS A 9 -5.82 -44.73 14.34
N ASP A 10 -5.30 -45.66 15.18
CA ASP A 10 -6.11 -46.60 15.94
C ASP A 10 -6.74 -45.96 17.20
N ALA A 11 -6.28 -44.75 17.55
CA ALA A 11 -6.80 -43.97 18.66
C ALA A 11 -7.82 -42.91 18.20
N ASP A 12 -9.07 -43.34 17.96
CA ASP A 12 -10.11 -42.49 17.36
C ASP A 12 -10.71 -41.46 18.33
N THR A 13 -10.57 -41.68 19.64
CA THR A 13 -11.12 -40.78 20.68
C THR A 13 -10.00 -40.11 21.47
N GLU A 14 -10.27 -38.95 22.05
CA GLU A 14 -9.29 -38.23 22.89
C GLU A 14 -8.87 -39.07 24.13
N ALA A 15 -9.75 -39.88 24.68
CA ALA A 15 -9.42 -40.81 25.76
C ALA A 15 -8.41 -41.88 25.31
N LYS A 16 -8.62 -42.51 24.14
CA LYS A 16 -7.68 -43.49 23.57
C LYS A 16 -6.34 -42.86 23.23
N LYS A 17 -6.33 -41.61 22.70
CA LYS A 17 -5.09 -40.88 22.46
C LYS A 17 -4.35 -40.60 23.77
N ALA A 18 -5.02 -40.15 24.80
CA ALA A 18 -4.39 -39.88 26.08
C ALA A 18 -3.78 -41.15 26.69
N GLU A 19 -4.46 -42.30 26.58
CA GLU A 19 -3.95 -43.62 26.99
C GLU A 19 -2.71 -44.01 26.17
N LEU A 20 -2.78 -43.91 24.84
CA LEU A 20 -1.68 -44.20 23.94
C LEU A 20 -0.43 -43.33 24.26
N PHE A 21 -0.63 -42.03 24.45
CA PHE A 21 0.46 -41.10 24.82
C PHE A 21 1.02 -41.42 26.22
N GLY A 22 0.19 -41.92 27.15
CA GLY A 22 0.66 -42.48 28.43
C GLY A 22 1.58 -43.67 28.26
N LYS A 23 1.22 -44.62 27.40
CA LYS A 23 2.04 -45.79 27.06
C LYS A 23 3.37 -45.42 26.40
N VAL A 24 3.37 -44.38 25.55
CA VAL A 24 4.62 -43.86 24.95
C VAL A 24 5.52 -43.23 26.02
N ARG A 25 4.97 -42.40 26.89
CA ARG A 25 5.73 -41.75 27.97
C ARG A 25 6.29 -42.78 28.99
N SER A 26 5.56 -43.84 29.29
CA SER A 26 6.03 -44.92 30.17
C SER A 26 7.10 -45.83 29.49
N GLY A 27 7.17 -45.82 28.15
CA GLY A 27 8.07 -46.66 27.36
C GLY A 27 7.45 -48.03 27.03
N ALA A 28 6.20 -48.31 27.35
CA ALA A 28 5.48 -49.51 26.94
C ALA A 28 5.29 -49.55 25.41
N VAL A 29 5.04 -48.39 24.79
CA VAL A 29 5.06 -48.20 23.32
C VAL A 29 6.39 -47.58 22.95
N ARG A 30 7.19 -48.27 22.18
CA ARG A 30 8.55 -47.84 21.76
C ARG A 30 8.56 -47.16 20.40
N VAL A 31 7.62 -47.51 19.53
CA VAL A 31 7.45 -46.93 18.18
C VAL A 31 6.02 -46.44 18.02
N LEU A 32 5.87 -45.13 17.83
CA LEU A 32 4.58 -44.52 17.50
C LEU A 32 4.62 -43.99 16.07
N MET A 33 3.73 -44.46 15.23
CA MET A 33 3.56 -44.01 13.84
C MET A 33 2.29 -43.18 13.67
N GLY A 34 2.39 -42.11 12.88
CA GLY A 34 1.22 -41.26 12.61
C GLY A 34 1.46 -40.17 11.59
N SER A 35 0.38 -39.58 11.11
CA SER A 35 0.43 -38.42 10.20
C SER A 35 0.67 -37.12 10.96
N THR A 36 1.24 -36.13 10.25
CA THR A 36 1.44 -34.77 10.78
C THR A 36 0.15 -34.16 11.32
N GLN A 37 -0.97 -34.37 10.65
CA GLN A 37 -2.26 -33.82 11.06
C GLN A 37 -2.74 -34.39 12.40
N LYS A 38 -2.61 -35.71 12.62
CA LYS A 38 -3.07 -36.35 13.86
C LYS A 38 -2.10 -36.18 15.02
N MET A 39 -0.80 -36.01 14.74
CA MET A 39 0.24 -35.81 15.75
C MET A 39 0.68 -34.35 15.90
N GLY A 40 0.19 -33.46 15.03
CA GLY A 40 0.62 -32.06 14.97
C GLY A 40 0.16 -31.20 16.13
N ALA A 41 -1.06 -31.35 16.63
CA ALA A 41 -1.60 -30.54 17.72
C ALA A 41 -1.80 -31.35 19.00
N GLY A 42 -1.50 -30.76 20.16
CA GLY A 42 -1.81 -31.35 21.48
C GLY A 42 -0.97 -32.56 21.91
N THR A 43 -0.05 -33.05 21.08
CA THR A 43 0.73 -34.25 21.37
C THR A 43 1.85 -33.95 22.37
N ASN A 44 1.84 -34.62 23.52
CA ASN A 44 2.82 -34.48 24.58
C ASN A 44 3.45 -35.85 24.90
N VAL A 45 4.41 -36.29 24.07
CA VAL A 45 5.04 -37.63 24.13
C VAL A 45 6.55 -37.58 24.24
N GLN A 46 7.13 -36.36 24.37
CA GLN A 46 8.58 -36.13 24.25
C GLN A 46 9.43 -36.80 25.33
N THR A 47 8.88 -37.21 26.47
CA THR A 47 9.63 -37.58 27.67
C THR A 47 10.79 -38.57 27.40
N ARG A 48 10.54 -39.56 26.56
CA ARG A 48 11.50 -40.62 26.24
C ARG A 48 11.86 -40.72 24.75
N LEU A 49 11.43 -39.77 23.93
CA LEU A 49 11.72 -39.79 22.50
C LEU A 49 13.21 -39.61 22.26
N CYS A 50 13.88 -40.58 21.62
CA CYS A 50 15.28 -40.50 21.24
C CYS A 50 15.47 -40.33 19.73
N ALA A 51 14.48 -40.69 18.91
CA ALA A 51 14.57 -40.61 17.46
C ALA A 51 13.22 -40.17 16.82
N LEU A 52 13.32 -39.37 15.77
CA LEU A 52 12.21 -39.00 14.90
C LEU A 52 12.56 -39.37 13.45
N HIS A 53 11.66 -40.05 12.80
CA HIS A 53 11.81 -40.51 11.42
C HIS A 53 10.81 -39.82 10.52
N HIS A 54 11.28 -38.98 9.59
CA HIS A 54 10.45 -38.37 8.56
C HIS A 54 10.43 -39.29 7.33
N LEU A 55 9.29 -40.00 7.16
CA LEU A 55 9.09 -40.91 6.03
C LEU A 55 8.49 -40.26 4.80
N ASP A 56 8.01 -39.04 4.94
CA ASP A 56 7.43 -38.20 3.88
C ASP A 56 7.87 -36.74 4.00
N CYS A 57 7.93 -36.04 2.89
CA CYS A 57 8.19 -34.60 2.84
C CYS A 57 6.88 -33.82 2.99
N PRO A 58 6.73 -32.93 3.96
CA PRO A 58 5.58 -32.05 4.05
C PRO A 58 5.68 -30.88 3.07
N TRP A 59 4.55 -30.30 2.69
CA TRP A 59 4.50 -29.16 1.77
C TRP A 59 4.94 -27.82 2.39
N ARG A 60 4.94 -27.73 3.71
CA ARG A 60 5.23 -26.49 4.45
C ARG A 60 6.47 -26.64 5.33
N PRO A 61 7.40 -25.66 5.31
CA PRO A 61 8.53 -25.63 6.24
C PRO A 61 8.09 -25.66 7.71
N ALA A 62 6.96 -24.99 8.03
CA ALA A 62 6.39 -24.97 9.38
C ALA A 62 6.04 -26.37 9.90
N ASP A 63 5.63 -27.30 9.02
CA ASP A 63 5.29 -28.68 9.42
C ASP A 63 6.54 -29.45 9.82
N ILE A 64 7.70 -29.22 9.17
CA ILE A 64 8.97 -29.79 9.60
C ILE A 64 9.37 -29.25 10.97
N ALA A 65 9.31 -27.93 11.15
CA ALA A 65 9.63 -27.31 12.42
C ALA A 65 8.68 -27.82 13.54
N GLN A 66 7.40 -27.99 13.22
CA GLN A 66 6.41 -28.52 14.15
C GLN A 66 6.68 -30.00 14.51
N ARG A 67 7.00 -30.86 13.54
CA ARG A 67 7.40 -32.27 13.79
C ARG A 67 8.62 -32.32 14.69
N ASN A 68 9.68 -31.57 14.35
CA ASN A 68 10.92 -31.55 15.13
C ASN A 68 10.69 -31.01 16.55
N GLY A 69 9.87 -29.96 16.69
CA GLY A 69 9.51 -29.38 17.98
C GLY A 69 8.72 -30.31 18.91
N ARG A 70 8.21 -31.45 18.43
CA ARG A 70 7.58 -32.46 19.29
C ARG A 70 8.62 -33.28 20.05
N MET A 71 9.81 -33.39 19.54
CA MET A 71 10.90 -34.15 20.17
C MET A 71 11.92 -33.23 20.84
N VAL A 72 12.31 -32.16 20.16
CA VAL A 72 13.22 -31.12 20.67
C VAL A 72 12.45 -30.17 21.56
N ARG A 73 12.10 -30.61 22.78
CA ARG A 73 11.23 -29.84 23.71
C ARG A 73 11.65 -30.06 25.15
N GLN A 74 11.40 -29.09 26.00
CA GLN A 74 11.58 -29.22 27.45
C GLN A 74 10.83 -30.45 27.98
N GLY A 75 11.45 -31.16 28.91
CA GLY A 75 10.89 -32.40 29.51
C GLY A 75 11.26 -33.68 28.78
N ASN A 76 12.10 -33.63 27.74
CA ASN A 76 12.75 -34.83 27.21
C ASN A 76 13.88 -35.26 28.15
N MET A 77 13.92 -36.55 28.51
CA MET A 77 14.94 -37.10 29.38
C MET A 77 16.29 -37.37 28.67
N ASN A 78 16.26 -37.43 27.33
CA ASN A 78 17.43 -37.61 26.52
C ASN A 78 18.13 -36.27 26.28
N LYS A 79 19.44 -36.20 26.51
CA LYS A 79 20.26 -35.01 26.26
C LYS A 79 20.43 -34.76 24.76
N GLU A 80 20.46 -35.85 24.00
CA GLU A 80 20.60 -35.81 22.54
C GLU A 80 19.46 -36.62 21.91
N VAL A 81 18.99 -36.14 20.75
CA VAL A 81 17.93 -36.78 19.99
C VAL A 81 18.32 -36.76 18.51
N SER A 82 17.95 -37.81 17.80
CA SER A 82 18.30 -38.00 16.40
C SER A 82 17.09 -37.77 15.50
N ILE A 83 17.23 -36.96 14.45
CA ILE A 83 16.21 -36.73 13.42
C ILE A 83 16.69 -37.37 12.12
N PHE A 84 15.96 -38.37 11.64
CA PHE A 84 16.27 -39.08 10.40
C PHE A 84 15.30 -38.62 9.32
N ILE A 85 15.82 -38.20 8.18
CA ILE A 85 15.04 -37.81 7.00
C ILE A 85 15.38 -38.85 5.91
N TYR A 86 14.32 -39.50 5.42
CA TYR A 86 14.47 -40.50 4.37
C TYR A 86 14.14 -39.89 3.03
N ILE A 87 15.08 -39.97 2.09
CA ILE A 87 14.93 -39.45 0.73
C ILE A 87 15.31 -40.60 -0.22
N THR A 88 14.37 -41.00 -1.05
CA THR A 88 14.63 -42.01 -2.09
C THR A 88 15.24 -41.32 -3.30
N GLU A 89 16.41 -41.81 -3.74
CA GLU A 89 17.09 -41.28 -4.92
C GLU A 89 16.22 -41.41 -6.18
N ALA A 90 16.34 -40.47 -7.09
CA ALA A 90 15.58 -40.39 -8.33
C ALA A 90 14.05 -40.44 -8.17
N THR A 91 13.54 -39.96 -7.03
CA THR A 91 12.12 -39.82 -6.75
C THR A 91 11.71 -38.36 -6.54
N PHE A 92 10.41 -38.13 -6.43
CA PHE A 92 9.86 -36.81 -6.10
C PHE A 92 10.27 -36.29 -4.71
N ASP A 93 10.73 -37.16 -3.81
CA ASP A 93 11.11 -36.75 -2.45
C ASP A 93 12.25 -35.71 -2.46
N ALA A 94 13.28 -35.94 -3.28
CA ALA A 94 14.42 -35.03 -3.39
C ALA A 94 13.98 -33.62 -3.84
N TYR A 95 13.07 -33.55 -4.82
CA TYR A 95 12.49 -32.28 -5.29
C TYR A 95 11.66 -31.61 -4.21
N SER A 96 10.79 -32.35 -3.52
CA SER A 96 9.94 -31.82 -2.46
C SER A 96 10.74 -31.20 -1.32
N TYR A 97 11.81 -31.87 -0.87
CA TYR A 97 12.69 -31.32 0.16
C TYR A 97 13.45 -30.08 -0.32
N GLN A 98 13.90 -30.03 -1.57
CA GLN A 98 14.54 -28.84 -2.15
C GLN A 98 13.56 -27.65 -2.20
N LEU A 99 12.31 -27.89 -2.56
CA LEU A 99 11.26 -26.87 -2.59
C LEU A 99 11.00 -26.31 -1.19
N VAL A 100 10.86 -27.19 -0.20
CA VAL A 100 10.64 -26.78 1.21
C VAL A 100 11.86 -26.02 1.75
N GLU A 101 13.08 -26.41 1.39
CA GLU A 101 14.30 -25.68 1.76
C GLU A 101 14.31 -24.26 1.17
N ASN A 102 13.96 -24.11 -0.11
CA ASN A 102 13.89 -22.80 -0.76
C ASN A 102 12.83 -21.89 -0.09
N LYS A 103 11.64 -22.43 0.21
CA LYS A 103 10.61 -21.73 0.99
C LYS A 103 11.14 -21.31 2.36
N GLN A 104 11.86 -22.17 3.07
CA GLN A 104 12.44 -21.85 4.37
C GLN A 104 13.52 -20.76 4.29
N LYS A 105 14.39 -20.81 3.29
CA LYS A 105 15.40 -19.76 3.05
C LYS A 105 14.73 -18.41 2.85
N PHE A 106 13.68 -18.36 2.03
CA PHE A 106 12.93 -17.13 1.78
C PHE A 106 12.25 -16.58 3.05
N ILE A 107 11.54 -17.44 3.80
CA ILE A 107 10.93 -17.05 5.08
C ILE A 107 12.00 -16.48 6.02
N SER A 108 13.16 -17.12 6.12
CA SER A 108 14.26 -16.67 6.95
C SER A 108 14.82 -15.31 6.52
N GLN A 109 14.90 -15.04 5.21
CA GLN A 109 15.34 -13.74 4.68
C GLN A 109 14.38 -12.61 5.08
N ILE A 110 13.06 -12.84 4.96
CA ILE A 110 12.06 -11.86 5.38
C ILE A 110 12.10 -11.62 6.89
N MET A 111 12.13 -12.70 7.68
CA MET A 111 12.06 -12.62 9.14
C MET A 111 13.32 -12.01 9.77
N THR A 112 14.48 -12.16 9.14
CA THR A 112 15.76 -11.64 9.66
C THR A 112 16.13 -10.27 9.13
N SER A 113 15.37 -9.72 8.17
CA SER A 113 15.59 -8.39 7.53
C SER A 113 16.99 -8.23 6.91
N LYS A 114 17.76 -9.30 6.72
CA LYS A 114 19.15 -9.23 6.24
C LYS A 114 19.29 -9.00 4.73
N SER A 115 18.23 -9.16 3.97
CA SER A 115 18.15 -8.78 2.54
C SER A 115 16.69 -8.85 2.11
N PRO A 116 15.95 -7.74 2.06
CA PRO A 116 14.57 -7.77 1.59
C PRO A 116 14.56 -8.00 0.08
N ALA A 117 14.36 -9.24 -0.34
CA ALA A 117 13.92 -9.50 -1.70
C ALA A 117 12.52 -8.89 -1.88
N ARG A 118 12.39 -7.92 -2.77
CA ARG A 118 11.12 -7.23 -3.04
C ARG A 118 10.07 -8.12 -3.72
N SER A 119 10.44 -9.30 -4.17
CA SER A 119 9.55 -10.28 -4.78
C SER A 119 10.00 -11.69 -4.43
N CYS A 120 9.04 -12.52 -4.02
CA CYS A 120 9.20 -13.97 -3.94
C CYS A 120 8.49 -14.60 -5.12
N GLU A 121 9.12 -15.60 -5.70
CA GLU A 121 8.42 -16.51 -6.61
C GLU A 121 7.46 -17.34 -5.77
N ASP A 122 6.16 -17.22 -6.09
CA ASP A 122 5.16 -18.11 -5.51
C ASP A 122 5.27 -19.47 -6.21
N LEU A 123 6.05 -20.34 -5.58
CA LEU A 123 6.30 -21.70 -6.07
C LEU A 123 5.07 -22.62 -5.86
N ASP A 124 4.00 -22.12 -5.24
CA ASP A 124 2.79 -22.91 -5.00
C ASP A 124 1.86 -22.98 -6.23
N GLU A 125 2.02 -22.10 -7.24
CA GLU A 125 1.20 -22.11 -8.45
C GLU A 125 1.67 -23.11 -9.53
N ALA A 126 2.91 -23.58 -9.46
CA ALA A 126 3.40 -24.64 -10.32
C ALA A 126 3.00 -26.01 -9.75
N ALA A 127 1.71 -26.32 -9.75
CA ALA A 127 1.26 -27.70 -9.55
C ALA A 127 1.83 -28.54 -10.69
N LEU A 128 2.89 -29.29 -10.38
CA LEU A 128 3.48 -30.25 -11.31
C LEU A 128 2.41 -31.20 -11.82
N SER A 129 2.28 -31.31 -13.13
CA SER A 129 1.39 -32.29 -13.72
C SER A 129 1.82 -33.71 -13.35
N TYR A 130 0.89 -34.67 -13.34
CA TYR A 130 1.22 -36.06 -13.05
C TYR A 130 2.31 -36.60 -13.99
N ALA A 131 2.37 -36.12 -15.23
CA ALA A 131 3.38 -36.48 -16.21
C ALA A 131 4.78 -35.98 -15.80
N GLU A 132 4.88 -34.77 -15.26
CA GLU A 132 6.14 -34.18 -14.78
C GLU A 132 6.66 -34.88 -13.53
N VAL A 133 5.76 -35.23 -12.60
CA VAL A 133 6.12 -36.05 -11.42
C VAL A 133 6.65 -37.41 -11.84
N LYS A 134 6.02 -38.06 -12.81
CA LYS A 134 6.45 -39.35 -13.34
C LYS A 134 7.79 -39.26 -14.05
N ALA A 135 8.03 -38.18 -14.74
CA ALA A 135 9.29 -37.93 -15.45
C ALA A 135 10.47 -37.64 -14.50
N LEU A 136 10.25 -36.91 -13.42
CA LEU A 136 11.21 -36.73 -12.33
C LEU A 136 11.56 -38.06 -11.65
N ALA A 137 10.56 -38.90 -11.40
CA ALA A 137 10.74 -40.24 -10.85
C ALA A 137 11.54 -41.14 -11.77
N ALA A 138 11.51 -40.94 -13.09
CA ALA A 138 12.29 -41.68 -14.07
C ALA A 138 13.76 -41.24 -14.15
N GLY A 139 14.17 -40.19 -13.42
CA GLY A 139 15.58 -39.75 -13.32
C GLY A 139 16.16 -39.11 -14.58
N ASN A 140 15.34 -38.61 -15.50
CA ASN A 140 15.80 -37.98 -16.75
C ASN A 140 16.21 -36.52 -16.50
N PRO A 141 17.51 -36.13 -16.57
CA PRO A 141 17.98 -34.80 -16.29
C PRO A 141 17.42 -33.71 -17.24
N MET A 142 17.09 -34.04 -18.49
CA MET A 142 16.54 -33.11 -19.47
C MET A 142 15.14 -32.61 -19.10
N ILE A 143 14.39 -33.42 -18.34
CA ILE A 143 13.04 -33.02 -17.90
C ILE A 143 13.14 -32.02 -16.77
N LYS A 144 14.11 -32.17 -15.87
CA LYS A 144 14.40 -31.18 -14.83
C LYS A 144 14.80 -29.84 -15.45
N GLU A 145 15.70 -29.87 -16.44
CA GLU A 145 16.16 -28.68 -17.16
C GLU A 145 15.01 -27.97 -17.88
N LYS A 146 14.13 -28.72 -18.55
CA LYS A 146 12.91 -28.18 -19.19
C LYS A 146 12.02 -27.49 -18.16
N MET A 147 11.78 -28.11 -17.01
CA MET A 147 10.93 -27.53 -15.95
C MET A 147 11.52 -26.24 -15.38
N ASP A 148 12.84 -26.22 -15.14
CA ASP A 148 13.52 -25.01 -14.66
C ASP A 148 13.41 -23.87 -15.70
N LEU A 149 13.48 -24.19 -16.99
CA LEU A 149 13.28 -23.24 -18.07
C LEU A 149 11.82 -22.76 -18.15
N ASP A 150 10.84 -23.68 -18.04
CA ASP A 150 9.40 -23.33 -18.06
C ASP A 150 9.05 -22.37 -16.90
N ILE A 151 9.60 -22.60 -15.71
CA ILE A 151 9.44 -21.69 -14.55
C ILE A 151 10.05 -20.31 -14.84
N GLN A 152 11.27 -20.28 -15.41
CA GLN A 152 11.93 -19.01 -15.76
C GLN A 152 11.15 -18.24 -16.82
N VAL A 153 10.62 -18.93 -17.85
CA VAL A 153 9.77 -18.32 -18.88
C VAL A 153 8.47 -17.77 -18.28
N ALA A 154 7.81 -18.53 -17.40
CA ALA A 154 6.60 -18.07 -16.72
C ALA A 154 6.86 -16.80 -15.91
N ARG A 155 7.97 -16.77 -15.16
CA ARG A 155 8.42 -15.57 -14.44
C ARG A 155 8.65 -14.38 -15.36
N LEU A 156 9.41 -14.55 -16.44
CA LEU A 156 9.71 -13.49 -17.38
C LEU A 156 8.44 -12.95 -18.07
N ARG A 157 7.48 -13.83 -18.36
CA ARG A 157 6.15 -13.43 -18.88
C ARG A 157 5.36 -12.60 -17.88
N THR A 158 5.41 -12.95 -16.58
CA THR A 158 4.77 -12.16 -15.52
C THR A 158 5.41 -10.78 -15.39
N LEU A 159 6.74 -10.71 -15.42
CA LEU A 159 7.48 -9.43 -15.41
C LEU A 159 7.13 -8.57 -16.64
N LYS A 160 7.04 -9.19 -17.83
CA LYS A 160 6.63 -8.49 -19.06
C LYS A 160 5.19 -7.98 -18.96
N ALA A 161 4.27 -8.75 -18.41
CA ALA A 161 2.89 -8.33 -18.20
C ALA A 161 2.80 -7.14 -17.22
N ALA A 162 3.58 -7.17 -16.12
CA ALA A 162 3.68 -6.06 -15.18
C ALA A 162 4.28 -4.80 -15.83
N TYR A 163 5.37 -4.95 -16.61
CA TYR A 163 5.96 -3.86 -17.39
C TYR A 163 4.93 -3.25 -18.37
N ASN A 164 4.23 -4.07 -19.15
CA ASN A 164 3.22 -3.58 -20.08
C ASN A 164 2.10 -2.82 -19.35
N SER A 165 1.64 -3.33 -18.21
CA SER A 165 0.62 -2.66 -17.40
C SER A 165 1.10 -1.30 -16.87
N GLN A 166 2.35 -1.21 -16.44
CA GLN A 166 2.97 0.06 -16.02
C GLN A 166 3.13 1.02 -17.21
N HIS A 167 3.59 0.51 -18.34
CA HIS A 167 3.78 1.27 -19.58
C HIS A 167 2.46 1.91 -20.06
N TYR A 168 1.36 1.14 -20.11
CA TYR A 168 0.05 1.69 -20.47
C TYR A 168 -0.45 2.76 -19.50
N ARG A 169 -0.29 2.57 -18.18
CA ARG A 169 -0.65 3.60 -17.20
C ARG A 169 0.16 4.88 -17.38
N LEU A 170 1.44 4.74 -17.70
CA LEU A 170 2.33 5.87 -17.92
C LEU A 170 1.97 6.60 -19.23
N GLU A 171 1.60 5.85 -20.28
CA GLU A 171 1.11 6.40 -21.55
C GLU A 171 -0.18 7.20 -21.34
N ASP A 172 -1.15 6.67 -20.61
CA ASP A 172 -2.38 7.38 -20.24
C ASP A 172 -2.08 8.65 -19.42
N ALA A 173 -1.11 8.58 -18.51
CA ALA A 173 -0.71 9.74 -17.72
C ALA A 173 -0.07 10.83 -18.62
N VAL A 174 0.85 10.45 -19.51
CA VAL A 174 1.54 11.38 -20.43
C VAL A 174 0.58 12.00 -21.43
N THR A 175 -0.32 11.22 -22.01
CA THR A 175 -1.22 11.68 -23.08
C THR A 175 -2.47 12.40 -22.55
N GLY A 176 -2.90 12.11 -21.32
CA GLY A 176 -4.14 12.60 -20.75
C GLY A 176 -3.98 13.39 -19.45
N ILE A 177 -3.48 12.74 -18.40
CA ILE A 177 -3.53 13.30 -17.04
C ILE A 177 -2.63 14.54 -16.92
N PHE A 178 -1.34 14.41 -17.22
CA PHE A 178 -0.40 15.52 -17.10
C PHE A 178 -0.79 16.72 -17.97
N LEU A 179 -1.22 16.47 -19.21
CA LEU A 179 -1.60 17.58 -20.10
C LEU A 179 -2.83 18.34 -19.59
N ARG A 180 -3.78 17.65 -18.96
CA ARG A 180 -4.97 18.27 -18.37
C ARG A 180 -4.61 19.07 -17.13
N GLU A 181 -3.77 18.52 -16.25
CA GLU A 181 -3.32 19.20 -15.03
C GLU A 181 -2.47 20.43 -15.35
N ILE A 182 -1.56 20.34 -16.32
CA ILE A 182 -0.75 21.46 -16.80
C ILE A 182 -1.65 22.58 -17.32
N ARG A 183 -2.58 22.28 -18.25
CA ARG A 183 -3.51 23.28 -18.77
C ARG A 183 -4.40 23.90 -17.67
N GLY A 184 -4.91 23.07 -16.77
CA GLY A 184 -5.71 23.56 -15.64
C GLY A 184 -4.92 24.50 -14.73
N THR A 185 -3.65 24.15 -14.45
CA THR A 185 -2.75 24.99 -13.65
C THR A 185 -2.40 26.29 -14.38
N GLU A 186 -2.13 26.24 -15.69
CA GLU A 186 -1.88 27.44 -16.52
C GLU A 186 -3.09 28.37 -16.55
N CYS A 187 -4.31 27.83 -16.72
CA CYS A 187 -5.53 28.63 -16.65
C CYS A 187 -5.73 29.29 -15.28
N ARG A 188 -5.43 28.55 -14.20
CA ARG A 188 -5.50 29.10 -12.83
C ARG A 188 -4.48 30.22 -12.62
N ILE A 189 -3.25 30.04 -13.08
CA ILE A 189 -2.21 31.09 -13.01
C ILE A 189 -2.71 32.36 -13.71
N GLN A 190 -3.24 32.24 -14.93
CA GLN A 190 -3.76 33.39 -15.70
C GLN A 190 -4.92 34.08 -14.96
N ALA A 191 -5.82 33.31 -14.36
CA ALA A 191 -6.92 33.87 -13.59
C ALA A 191 -6.43 34.63 -12.37
N PHE A 192 -5.53 34.03 -11.58
CA PHE A 192 -4.94 34.65 -10.40
C PHE A 192 -4.08 35.87 -10.72
N GLU A 193 -3.35 35.88 -11.84
CA GLU A 193 -2.58 37.05 -12.30
C GLU A 193 -3.50 38.22 -12.67
N LYS A 194 -4.64 37.95 -13.33
CA LYS A 194 -5.64 38.99 -13.62
C LYS A 194 -6.27 39.51 -12.34
N ASP A 195 -6.61 38.62 -11.39
CA ASP A 195 -7.17 39.00 -10.11
C ASP A 195 -6.17 39.84 -9.29
N MET A 196 -4.90 39.49 -9.30
CA MET A 196 -3.84 40.28 -8.68
C MET A 196 -3.73 41.69 -9.31
N GLN A 197 -3.89 41.80 -10.63
CA GLN A 197 -3.90 43.10 -11.30
C GLN A 197 -5.15 43.91 -10.94
N THR A 198 -6.31 43.28 -10.94
CA THR A 198 -7.58 43.91 -10.52
C THR A 198 -7.48 44.42 -9.09
N ALA A 199 -6.92 43.66 -8.18
CA ALA A 199 -6.70 44.07 -6.80
C ALA A 199 -5.77 45.29 -6.71
N LYS A 200 -4.68 45.26 -7.48
CA LYS A 200 -3.71 46.35 -7.52
C LYS A 200 -4.29 47.65 -8.07
N ASP A 201 -5.09 47.56 -9.12
CA ASP A 201 -5.70 48.70 -9.78
C ASP A 201 -6.84 49.33 -8.93
N SER A 202 -7.49 48.51 -8.08
CA SER A 202 -8.60 48.95 -7.21
C SER A 202 -8.17 49.40 -5.81
N GLN A 203 -6.92 49.17 -5.43
CA GLN A 203 -6.36 49.57 -4.14
C GLN A 203 -5.82 50.98 -4.19
N SER A 204 -6.12 51.78 -3.14
CA SER A 204 -5.62 53.13 -2.96
C SER A 204 -4.56 53.18 -1.84
N TYR A 205 -3.53 54.00 -2.03
CA TYR A 205 -2.47 54.18 -1.06
C TYR A 205 -2.41 55.61 -0.59
N ASP A 206 -2.11 55.83 0.68
CA ASP A 206 -1.90 57.15 1.26
C ASP A 206 -0.53 57.72 0.83
N LYS A 207 -0.24 58.98 1.32
CA LYS A 207 1.00 59.69 1.00
C LYS A 207 2.26 58.98 1.50
N ASP A 208 2.11 58.11 2.49
CA ASP A 208 3.16 57.33 3.11
C ASP A 208 3.28 55.94 2.50
N GLY A 209 2.54 55.64 1.43
CA GLY A 209 2.53 54.34 0.73
C GLY A 209 1.80 53.25 1.48
N LYS A 210 0.97 53.57 2.46
CA LYS A 210 0.20 52.61 3.23
C LYS A 210 -1.16 52.40 2.58
N LEU A 211 -1.58 51.12 2.47
CA LEU A 211 -2.87 50.71 1.91
C LEU A 211 -4.04 51.39 2.68
N VAL A 212 -4.85 52.15 1.96
CA VAL A 212 -6.09 52.72 2.49
C VAL A 212 -7.17 51.67 2.43
N PHE A 213 -7.74 51.34 3.61
CA PHE A 213 -8.85 50.37 3.68
C PHE A 213 -10.14 51.02 3.16
N SER A 214 -10.77 50.38 2.21
CA SER A 214 -12.12 50.73 1.73
C SER A 214 -12.84 49.49 1.26
N ILE A 215 -14.10 49.34 1.64
CA ILE A 215 -14.99 48.24 1.23
C ILE A 215 -16.39 48.79 1.04
N GLU A 216 -17.09 48.31 0.04
CA GLU A 216 -18.53 48.60 -0.18
C GLU A 216 -19.34 47.39 0.26
N LEU A 217 -20.32 47.59 1.12
CA LEU A 217 -21.25 46.58 1.59
C LEU A 217 -22.67 47.12 1.50
N ASP A 218 -23.56 46.39 0.83
CA ASP A 218 -24.96 46.76 0.60
C ASP A 218 -25.09 48.21 0.09
N GLY A 219 -24.23 48.61 -0.87
CA GLY A 219 -24.22 49.95 -1.47
C GLY A 219 -23.63 51.08 -0.57
N THR A 220 -23.11 50.74 0.61
CA THR A 220 -22.51 51.70 1.52
C THR A 220 -21.00 51.47 1.62
N SER A 221 -20.21 52.54 1.43
CA SER A 221 -18.75 52.49 1.55
C SER A 221 -18.29 52.72 2.99
N TYR A 222 -17.35 51.90 3.44
CA TYR A 222 -16.75 51.93 4.75
C TYR A 222 -15.24 52.10 4.66
N ASP A 223 -14.70 53.02 5.48
CA ASP A 223 -13.25 53.27 5.63
C ASP A 223 -12.66 52.72 6.94
N LYS A 224 -13.53 52.26 7.86
CA LYS A 224 -13.14 51.66 9.14
C LYS A 224 -13.50 50.17 9.18
N ARG A 225 -12.50 49.36 9.57
CA ARG A 225 -12.69 47.90 9.64
C ARG A 225 -13.75 47.47 10.64
N GLU A 226 -13.91 48.20 11.76
CA GLU A 226 -14.91 47.85 12.77
C GLU A 226 -16.35 48.06 12.24
N ASP A 227 -16.60 49.18 11.57
CA ASP A 227 -17.92 49.52 11.06
C ASP A 227 -18.29 48.61 9.88
N ALA A 228 -17.33 48.36 8.96
CA ALA A 228 -17.48 47.41 7.86
C ALA A 228 -17.73 45.98 8.38
N GLY A 229 -17.00 45.54 9.39
CA GLY A 229 -17.19 44.22 9.95
C GLY A 229 -18.53 44.02 10.64
N LYS A 230 -19.05 45.06 11.35
CA LYS A 230 -20.41 45.01 11.91
C LYS A 230 -21.47 44.96 10.81
N ALA A 231 -21.30 45.75 9.75
CA ALA A 231 -22.18 45.71 8.59
C ALA A 231 -22.19 44.32 7.93
N LEU A 232 -20.99 43.73 7.69
CA LEU A 232 -20.88 42.38 7.12
C LEU A 232 -21.60 41.36 8.00
N LEU A 233 -21.36 41.34 9.32
CA LEU A 233 -22.04 40.42 10.24
C LEU A 233 -23.56 40.59 10.27
N GLY A 234 -24.05 41.77 10.00
CA GLY A 234 -25.52 42.03 9.81
C GLY A 234 -26.07 41.37 8.55
N LEU A 235 -25.27 41.28 7.48
CA LEU A 235 -25.68 40.75 6.19
C LEU A 235 -25.56 39.20 6.09
N VAL A 236 -24.65 38.59 6.84
CA VAL A 236 -24.40 37.12 6.77
C VAL A 236 -25.64 36.29 7.15
N GLY A 237 -26.58 36.84 7.94
CA GLY A 237 -27.80 36.14 8.33
C GLY A 237 -28.68 35.73 7.15
N ALA A 238 -28.61 36.47 6.05
CA ALA A 238 -29.34 36.15 4.82
C ALA A 238 -28.83 34.87 4.16
N ALA A 239 -27.53 34.59 4.26
CA ALA A 239 -26.88 33.39 3.67
C ALA A 239 -27.34 32.08 4.32
N VAL A 240 -27.86 32.08 5.56
CA VAL A 240 -28.38 30.88 6.22
C VAL A 240 -29.60 30.30 5.51
N ARG A 241 -30.38 31.14 4.87
CA ARG A 241 -31.64 30.79 4.21
C ARG A 241 -31.52 30.66 2.69
N ALA A 242 -30.36 31.01 2.15
CA ALA A 242 -30.14 31.00 0.71
C ALA A 242 -29.49 29.67 0.27
N ASP A 243 -29.98 29.15 -0.86
CA ASP A 243 -29.41 27.95 -1.49
C ASP A 243 -28.14 28.24 -2.30
N HIS A 244 -27.74 29.51 -2.38
CA HIS A 244 -26.57 29.98 -3.13
C HIS A 244 -25.83 31.09 -2.38
N PRO A 245 -24.56 31.39 -2.69
CA PRO A 245 -23.86 32.51 -2.09
C PRO A 245 -24.58 33.85 -2.33
N VAL A 246 -24.72 34.64 -1.28
CA VAL A 246 -25.41 35.94 -1.31
C VAL A 246 -24.38 37.04 -1.54
N LEU A 247 -24.58 37.87 -2.55
CA LEU A 247 -23.76 39.07 -2.79
C LEU A 247 -23.96 40.06 -1.64
N VAL A 248 -22.87 40.45 -0.99
CA VAL A 248 -22.91 41.39 0.14
C VAL A 248 -22.19 42.69 -0.18
N GLY A 249 -21.37 42.77 -1.22
CA GLY A 249 -20.70 44.00 -1.61
C GLY A 249 -19.45 43.78 -2.48
N HIS A 250 -18.55 44.76 -2.46
CA HIS A 250 -17.31 44.75 -3.27
C HIS A 250 -16.09 45.11 -2.42
N TYR A 251 -14.97 44.40 -2.63
CA TYR A 251 -13.72 44.70 -1.97
C TYR A 251 -12.54 44.51 -2.94
N ALA A 252 -11.67 45.50 -3.05
CA ALA A 252 -10.45 45.45 -3.88
C ALA A 252 -10.71 45.03 -5.34
N GLY A 253 -11.85 45.41 -5.94
CA GLY A 253 -12.27 45.06 -7.29
C GLY A 253 -12.95 43.70 -7.42
N PHE A 254 -13.14 42.94 -6.33
CA PHE A 254 -13.86 41.68 -6.32
C PHE A 254 -15.30 41.86 -5.82
N GLU A 255 -16.22 41.08 -6.36
CA GLU A 255 -17.52 40.87 -5.72
C GLU A 255 -17.34 40.01 -4.46
N VAL A 256 -17.93 40.46 -3.36
CA VAL A 256 -17.90 39.72 -2.09
C VAL A 256 -19.24 39.02 -1.91
N THR A 257 -19.22 37.68 -1.96
CA THR A 257 -20.41 36.88 -1.65
C THR A 257 -20.16 36.05 -0.39
N VAL A 258 -21.24 35.72 0.33
CA VAL A 258 -21.18 34.91 1.55
C VAL A 258 -22.08 33.70 1.41
N ALA A 259 -21.56 32.54 1.77
CA ALA A 259 -22.33 31.31 1.88
C ALA A 259 -22.25 30.73 3.31
N TYR A 260 -23.31 30.07 3.73
CA TYR A 260 -23.33 29.31 4.96
C TYR A 260 -23.07 27.84 4.67
N VAL A 261 -22.08 27.22 5.36
CA VAL A 261 -21.75 25.79 5.23
C VAL A 261 -22.37 25.03 6.40
N PRO A 262 -23.51 24.33 6.21
CA PRO A 262 -24.25 23.71 7.31
C PRO A 262 -23.47 22.64 8.08
N LEU A 263 -22.59 21.89 7.39
CA LEU A 263 -21.83 20.80 7.98
C LEU A 263 -20.85 21.29 9.05
N SER A 264 -20.13 22.37 8.76
CA SER A 264 -19.15 22.98 9.67
C SER A 264 -19.72 24.15 10.49
N LYS A 265 -20.96 24.59 10.17
CA LYS A 265 -21.65 25.72 10.80
C LYS A 265 -20.87 27.03 10.73
N VAL A 266 -20.17 27.24 9.63
CA VAL A 266 -19.37 28.46 9.39
C VAL A 266 -19.91 29.23 8.19
N PHE A 267 -19.69 30.56 8.21
CA PHE A 267 -19.86 31.39 7.05
C PHE A 267 -18.56 31.49 6.28
N VAL A 268 -18.64 31.36 4.96
CA VAL A 268 -17.50 31.50 4.06
C VAL A 268 -17.74 32.70 3.15
N ALA A 269 -16.81 33.63 3.15
CA ALA A 269 -16.79 34.71 2.18
C ALA A 269 -15.99 34.29 0.94
N HIS A 270 -16.55 34.63 -0.21
CA HIS A 270 -15.92 34.43 -1.51
C HIS A 270 -15.64 35.79 -2.13
N LEU A 271 -14.40 36.04 -2.54
CA LEU A 271 -14.00 37.13 -3.38
C LEU A 271 -14.00 36.62 -4.82
N VAL A 272 -14.97 37.02 -5.60
CA VAL A 272 -15.23 36.52 -6.95
C VAL A 272 -14.58 37.45 -7.97
N GLY A 273 -13.55 36.96 -8.62
CA GLY A 273 -12.87 37.60 -9.75
C GLY A 273 -12.88 36.69 -10.97
N GLN A 274 -11.73 36.56 -11.65
CA GLN A 274 -11.53 35.48 -12.66
C GLN A 274 -11.43 34.11 -12.01
N ALA A 275 -10.91 34.08 -10.78
CA ALA A 275 -10.99 32.94 -9.88
C ALA A 275 -11.83 33.33 -8.66
N THR A 276 -12.19 32.34 -7.85
CA THR A 276 -12.88 32.56 -6.57
C THR A 276 -11.90 32.30 -5.44
N HIS A 277 -11.69 33.33 -4.61
CA HIS A 277 -10.82 33.25 -3.43
C HIS A 277 -11.69 33.20 -2.18
N THR A 278 -11.38 32.33 -1.23
CA THR A 278 -12.28 32.05 -0.11
C THR A 278 -11.62 32.28 1.24
N THR A 279 -12.40 32.71 2.22
CA THR A 279 -12.00 32.77 3.62
C THR A 279 -13.18 32.50 4.53
N GLU A 280 -12.93 31.85 5.67
CA GLU A 280 -13.95 31.66 6.69
C GLU A 280 -14.15 32.96 7.49
N LEU A 281 -15.40 33.28 7.78
CA LEU A 281 -15.76 34.38 8.65
C LEU A 281 -15.92 33.92 10.09
N GLY A 282 -15.38 34.72 11.02
CA GLY A 282 -15.50 34.48 12.45
C GLY A 282 -16.50 35.44 13.11
N SER A 283 -16.60 35.40 14.43
CA SER A 283 -17.43 36.29 15.24
C SER A 283 -16.85 37.68 15.42
N ASP A 284 -15.53 37.85 15.20
CA ASP A 284 -14.88 39.18 15.32
C ASP A 284 -15.08 40.01 14.05
N ALA A 285 -15.76 41.13 14.20
CA ALA A 285 -16.08 42.04 13.13
C ALA A 285 -14.86 42.61 12.40
N ALA A 286 -13.93 43.20 13.12
CA ALA A 286 -12.69 43.75 12.55
C ALA A 286 -11.78 42.66 11.98
N GLY A 287 -11.70 41.50 12.65
CA GLY A 287 -10.94 40.34 12.20
C GLY A 287 -11.41 39.79 10.85
N ASN A 288 -12.72 39.85 10.55
CA ASN A 288 -13.23 39.45 9.24
C ASN A 288 -12.69 40.34 8.11
N MET A 289 -12.56 41.63 8.34
CA MET A 289 -11.96 42.56 7.37
C MET A 289 -10.49 42.27 7.14
N VAL A 290 -9.75 41.93 8.21
CA VAL A 290 -8.37 41.51 8.10
C VAL A 290 -8.23 40.21 7.32
N ARG A 291 -9.16 39.26 7.49
CA ARG A 291 -9.17 38.01 6.72
C ARG A 291 -9.38 38.26 5.22
N LEU A 292 -10.34 39.11 4.85
CA LEU A 292 -10.54 39.52 3.45
C LEU A 292 -9.27 40.19 2.87
N GLN A 293 -8.64 41.07 3.65
CA GLN A 293 -7.41 41.72 3.25
C GLN A 293 -6.27 40.73 3.06
N ASN A 294 -6.14 39.75 3.94
CA ASN A 294 -5.12 38.70 3.85
C ASN A 294 -5.29 37.83 2.61
N VAL A 295 -6.52 37.54 2.19
CA VAL A 295 -6.78 36.80 0.94
C VAL A 295 -6.19 37.54 -0.25
N VAL A 296 -6.46 38.83 -0.35
CA VAL A 296 -5.91 39.66 -1.44
C VAL A 296 -4.39 39.80 -1.36
N ALA A 297 -3.86 39.98 -0.15
CA ALA A 297 -2.43 40.10 0.08
C ALA A 297 -1.66 38.79 -0.21
N ALA A 298 -2.32 37.63 -0.13
CA ALA A 298 -1.72 36.32 -0.40
C ALA A 298 -1.63 35.98 -1.92
N LEU A 299 -2.36 36.69 -2.79
CA LEU A 299 -2.40 36.39 -4.23
C LEU A 299 -1.01 36.24 -4.87
N PRO A 300 -0.02 37.11 -4.62
CA PRO A 300 1.31 36.94 -5.22
C PRO A 300 1.98 35.63 -4.80
N GLN A 301 1.81 35.21 -3.56
CA GLN A 301 2.37 33.96 -3.05
C GLN A 301 1.66 32.75 -3.63
N GLU A 302 0.35 32.83 -3.81
CA GLU A 302 -0.46 31.78 -4.48
C GLU A 302 -0.02 31.60 -5.93
N VAL A 303 0.17 32.68 -6.69
CA VAL A 303 0.71 32.64 -8.07
C VAL A 303 2.08 31.98 -8.11
N SER A 304 2.95 32.32 -7.17
CA SER A 304 4.28 31.72 -7.06
C SER A 304 4.18 30.21 -6.80
N GLY A 305 3.30 29.80 -5.88
CA GLY A 305 3.01 28.40 -5.57
C GLY A 305 2.50 27.62 -6.80
N LEU A 306 1.55 28.20 -7.53
CA LEU A 306 1.02 27.61 -8.77
C LEU A 306 2.09 27.46 -9.85
N ARG A 307 2.98 28.44 -10.01
CA ARG A 307 4.11 28.37 -10.96
C ARG A 307 5.10 27.26 -10.60
N ASN A 308 5.41 27.10 -9.33
CA ASN A 308 6.27 26.01 -8.85
C ASN A 308 5.63 24.64 -9.13
N ASN A 309 4.31 24.51 -8.84
CA ASN A 309 3.58 23.29 -9.16
C ASN A 309 3.59 22.99 -10.66
N LEU A 310 3.37 23.99 -11.51
CA LEU A 310 3.44 23.84 -12.97
C LEU A 310 4.83 23.34 -13.42
N GLN A 311 5.89 23.87 -12.84
CA GLN A 311 7.24 23.41 -13.14
C GLN A 311 7.45 21.95 -12.72
N GLN A 312 6.97 21.55 -11.53
CA GLN A 312 7.04 20.16 -11.08
C GLN A 312 6.26 19.21 -12.00
N LEU A 313 5.05 19.59 -12.42
CA LEU A 313 4.24 18.79 -13.36
C LEU A 313 4.97 18.60 -14.72
N ARG A 314 5.65 19.63 -15.22
CA ARG A 314 6.44 19.53 -16.45
C ARG A 314 7.64 18.59 -16.30
N VAL A 315 8.36 18.67 -15.18
CA VAL A 315 9.47 17.76 -14.87
C VAL A 315 8.97 16.30 -14.77
N GLN A 316 7.85 16.09 -14.10
CA GLN A 316 7.23 14.75 -14.00
C GLN A 316 6.80 14.21 -15.36
N LEU A 317 6.22 15.06 -16.23
CA LEU A 317 5.85 14.69 -17.60
C LEU A 317 7.08 14.28 -18.42
N ASP A 318 8.17 15.04 -18.32
CA ASP A 318 9.38 14.72 -19.07
C ASP A 318 10.06 13.44 -18.58
N SER A 319 10.14 13.24 -17.26
CA SER A 319 10.61 11.99 -16.68
C SER A 319 9.75 10.78 -17.08
N ALA A 320 8.42 10.95 -17.11
CA ALA A 320 7.51 9.92 -17.56
C ALA A 320 7.69 9.57 -19.04
N LYS A 321 7.97 10.57 -19.91
CA LYS A 321 8.28 10.34 -21.32
C LYS A 321 9.61 9.59 -21.51
N GLU A 322 10.62 9.90 -20.71
CA GLU A 322 11.89 9.18 -20.73
C GLU A 322 11.71 7.73 -20.29
N GLU A 323 10.92 7.48 -19.26
CA GLU A 323 10.62 6.12 -18.79
C GLU A 323 9.87 5.31 -19.85
N LEU A 324 8.94 5.92 -20.59
CA LEU A 324 8.21 5.27 -21.70
C LEU A 324 9.13 4.82 -22.84
N GLN A 325 10.30 5.43 -23.02
CA GLN A 325 11.25 5.04 -24.05
C GLN A 325 12.11 3.83 -23.66
N GLN A 326 12.09 3.43 -22.38
CA GLN A 326 12.89 2.33 -21.91
C GLN A 326 12.26 1.00 -22.33
N PRO A 327 12.99 0.12 -23.04
CA PRO A 327 12.49 -1.18 -23.42
C PRO A 327 12.47 -2.14 -22.23
N PHE A 328 11.68 -3.22 -22.34
CA PHE A 328 11.72 -4.30 -21.36
C PHE A 328 13.11 -4.98 -21.37
N LEU A 329 13.85 -4.84 -20.28
CA LEU A 329 15.28 -5.26 -20.20
C LEU A 329 15.48 -6.75 -20.42
N GLN A 330 14.49 -7.58 -20.00
CA GLN A 330 14.58 -9.04 -20.10
C GLN A 330 13.93 -9.58 -21.39
N GLU A 331 13.63 -8.77 -22.39
CA GLU A 331 13.01 -9.21 -23.65
C GLU A 331 13.85 -10.26 -24.38
N LYS A 332 15.17 -10.05 -24.46
CA LYS A 332 16.08 -10.99 -25.08
C LYS A 332 16.11 -12.31 -24.31
N GLU A 333 16.22 -12.26 -23.00
CA GLU A 333 16.24 -13.46 -22.15
C GLU A 333 14.94 -14.27 -22.28
N LEU A 334 13.80 -13.59 -22.34
CA LEU A 334 12.51 -14.23 -22.54
C LEU A 334 12.44 -14.94 -23.90
N ASN A 335 12.93 -14.31 -24.96
CA ASN A 335 12.93 -14.89 -26.31
C ASN A 335 13.92 -16.07 -26.44
N ASP A 336 15.07 -15.99 -25.79
CA ASP A 336 16.08 -17.05 -25.84
C ASP A 336 15.65 -18.32 -25.08
N LYS A 337 14.80 -18.18 -24.05
CA LYS A 337 14.32 -19.27 -23.20
C LYS A 337 12.95 -19.82 -23.61
N SER A 338 12.20 -19.12 -24.46
CA SER A 338 10.85 -19.52 -24.92
C SER A 338 10.90 -20.45 -26.11
#